data_374ccf2d18b7a1bf42b8a33ac2c8e4af
#
_entry.id   374ccf2d18b7a1bf42b8a33ac2c8e4af
#
_cell.length_a   1.000
_cell.length_b   1.000
_cell.length_c   1.000
_cell.angle_alpha   90.00
_cell.angle_beta   90.00
_cell.angle_gamma   90.00
#
_symmetry.space_group_name_H-M   'P 1'
#
loop_
_entity.id
_entity.type
_entity.pdbx_description
1 polymer ?
#
loop_
_entity_poly.entity_id
_entity_poly.type
_entity_poly.pdbx_seq_one_letter_code
_entity_poly.pdbx_strand_id
1 'polypeptide(L)'
;RKAIANAKENFWTKGQMAEMALDAYFQQGRTVIGGLGELRGNGQFVRREALKRCGGWNEETITDDLDLTFRLHLDNWDIENVFDPAVEEEGVVSAIALWHQRNRWAEGGYQRYLDYWDLILKNRMGSRKTWDLLVFLLSQYILPTAAVPDLLMAIARHRLPILSPMTGLTITMSMAGMFAGLVRIRKQKGLNLSSYFMLLLQTVRGTLYMLHWLIVISSTTARMSVRPKRLKWVKTVHTGSN
;
A
#
# COMPACT_ATOMS: atom_id res chain seq x y z
N ARG A 1 3.13 8.40 -10.37
CA ARG A 1 3.15 8.27 -8.89
C ARG A 1 2.28 9.32 -8.22
N LYS A 2 1.92 9.08 -6.97
CA LYS A 2 1.28 10.06 -6.10
C LYS A 2 2.30 10.94 -5.37
N ALA A 3 1.94 12.20 -5.14
CA ALA A 3 2.69 13.15 -4.31
C ALA A 3 1.73 13.80 -3.31
N ILE A 4 2.21 14.04 -2.09
CA ILE A 4 1.40 14.68 -1.04
C ILE A 4 1.62 16.19 -1.10
N ALA A 5 0.57 16.94 -1.48
CA ALA A 5 0.64 18.39 -1.68
C ALA A 5 0.99 19.13 -0.37
N ASN A 6 0.35 18.77 0.74
CA ASN A 6 0.57 19.34 2.07
C ASN A 6 1.63 18.59 2.90
N ALA A 7 2.62 17.95 2.26
CA ALA A 7 3.60 17.07 2.92
C ALA A 7 4.41 17.70 4.07
N LYS A 8 4.47 19.04 4.15
CA LYS A 8 5.26 19.77 5.17
C LYS A 8 4.48 20.06 6.44
N GLU A 9 3.18 19.87 6.46
CA GLU A 9 2.29 20.37 7.49
C GLU A 9 2.55 19.74 8.88
N ASN A 10 2.57 18.41 8.98
CA ASN A 10 2.76 17.74 10.26
C ASN A 10 3.42 16.36 10.12
N PHE A 11 3.44 15.59 11.23
CA PHE A 11 4.00 14.24 11.27
C PHE A 11 3.26 13.29 10.30
N TRP A 12 1.93 13.37 10.24
CA TRP A 12 1.10 12.47 9.45
C TRP A 12 1.30 12.68 7.95
N THR A 13 1.30 13.94 7.49
CA THR A 13 1.50 14.27 6.08
C THR A 13 2.94 13.97 5.61
N LYS A 14 3.95 14.21 6.48
CA LYS A 14 5.35 13.79 6.22
C LYS A 14 5.48 12.27 6.12
N GLY A 15 4.76 11.53 6.96
CA GLY A 15 4.72 10.08 6.91
C GLY A 15 4.09 9.56 5.62
N GLN A 16 2.95 10.11 5.23
CA GLN A 16 2.28 9.77 3.96
C GLN A 16 3.17 10.06 2.74
N MET A 17 3.91 11.16 2.74
CA MET A 17 4.87 11.43 1.65
C MET A 17 5.94 10.33 1.55
N ALA A 18 6.48 9.86 2.67
CA ALA A 18 7.47 8.78 2.69
C ALA A 18 6.84 7.45 2.26
N GLU A 19 5.61 7.16 2.69
CA GLU A 19 4.81 6.01 2.26
C GLU A 19 4.58 6.01 0.74
N MET A 20 4.20 7.15 0.14
CA MET A 20 4.01 7.26 -1.30
C MET A 20 5.32 7.11 -2.09
N ALA A 21 6.45 7.52 -1.52
CA ALA A 21 7.77 7.28 -2.13
C ALA A 21 8.13 5.80 -2.14
N LEU A 22 7.85 5.08 -1.04
CA LEU A 22 8.00 3.64 -0.93
C LEU A 22 7.09 2.90 -1.92
N ASP A 23 5.79 3.25 -1.93
CA ASP A 23 4.80 2.66 -2.84
C ASP A 23 5.22 2.81 -4.31
N ALA A 24 5.59 4.02 -4.74
CA ALA A 24 6.03 4.27 -6.10
C ALA A 24 7.28 3.46 -6.49
N TYR A 25 8.22 3.29 -5.56
CA TYR A 25 9.42 2.48 -5.77
C TYR A 25 9.08 1.00 -5.95
N PHE A 26 8.24 0.44 -5.07
CA PHE A 26 7.82 -0.95 -5.17
C PHE A 26 6.93 -1.22 -6.38
N GLN A 27 5.95 -0.36 -6.66
CA GLN A 27 5.08 -0.51 -7.82
C GLN A 27 5.91 -0.59 -9.12
N GLN A 28 6.87 0.30 -9.27
CA GLN A 28 7.73 0.26 -10.43
C GLN A 28 8.63 -0.98 -10.46
N GLY A 29 9.18 -1.39 -9.32
CA GLY A 29 9.97 -2.63 -9.23
C GLY A 29 9.14 -3.86 -9.63
N ARG A 30 7.92 -3.95 -9.16
CA ARG A 30 6.99 -5.05 -9.49
C ARG A 30 6.67 -5.09 -10.98
N THR A 31 6.35 -3.95 -11.60
CA THR A 31 6.07 -3.91 -13.05
C THR A 31 7.28 -4.29 -13.90
N VAL A 32 8.48 -3.83 -13.53
CA VAL A 32 9.73 -4.15 -14.24
C VAL A 32 10.03 -5.65 -14.25
N ILE A 33 9.76 -6.37 -13.15
CA ILE A 33 9.98 -7.83 -13.09
C ILE A 33 8.81 -8.66 -13.64
N GLY A 34 7.79 -8.01 -14.21
CA GLY A 34 6.60 -8.67 -14.75
C GLY A 34 5.61 -9.12 -13.66
N GLY A 35 5.67 -8.51 -12.49
CA GLY A 35 4.70 -8.66 -11.42
C GLY A 35 3.42 -7.87 -11.68
N LEU A 36 2.62 -7.68 -10.64
CA LEU A 36 1.30 -7.05 -10.74
C LEU A 36 1.40 -5.55 -10.48
N GLY A 37 1.29 -4.73 -11.53
CA GLY A 37 1.05 -3.29 -11.39
C GLY A 37 -0.35 -3.03 -10.85
N GLU A 38 -0.51 -2.02 -10.00
CA GLU A 38 -1.81 -1.70 -9.38
C GLU A 38 -2.28 -0.28 -9.71
N LEU A 39 -3.56 -0.12 -9.99
CA LEU A 39 -4.23 1.17 -9.99
C LEU A 39 -4.30 1.70 -8.55
N ARG A 40 -4.21 3.03 -8.38
CA ARG A 40 -4.09 3.67 -7.07
C ARG A 40 -5.07 4.84 -6.88
N GLY A 41 -6.23 4.80 -7.53
CA GLY A 41 -7.22 5.87 -7.49
C GLY A 41 -6.90 7.02 -8.43
N ASN A 42 -6.66 8.22 -7.93
CA ASN A 42 -6.40 9.37 -8.79
C ASN A 42 -5.14 9.21 -9.66
N GLY A 43 -5.14 9.82 -10.84
CA GLY A 43 -4.04 9.76 -11.80
C GLY A 43 -3.92 8.42 -12.55
N GLN A 44 -4.96 7.62 -12.56
CA GLN A 44 -5.04 6.41 -13.35
C GLN A 44 -5.64 6.69 -14.74
N PHE A 45 -5.07 6.02 -15.75
CA PHE A 45 -5.56 6.06 -17.12
C PHE A 45 -5.81 4.63 -17.58
N VAL A 46 -7.02 4.37 -18.08
CA VAL A 46 -7.42 3.03 -18.51
C VAL A 46 -7.87 3.09 -19.97
N ARG A 47 -7.39 2.16 -20.78
CA ARG A 47 -7.86 2.04 -22.16
C ARG A 47 -9.35 1.74 -22.14
N ARG A 48 -10.12 2.48 -22.96
CA ARG A 48 -11.57 2.32 -23.05
C ARG A 48 -12.00 0.89 -23.38
N GLU A 49 -11.26 0.22 -24.24
CA GLU A 49 -11.51 -1.17 -24.59
C GLU A 49 -11.31 -2.10 -23.40
N ALA A 50 -10.19 -1.97 -22.65
CA ALA A 50 -9.91 -2.75 -21.46
C ALA A 50 -11.00 -2.57 -20.40
N LEU A 51 -11.41 -1.32 -20.14
CA LEU A 51 -12.48 -1.01 -19.20
C LEU A 51 -13.80 -1.65 -19.61
N LYS A 52 -14.17 -1.60 -20.92
CA LYS A 52 -15.40 -2.22 -21.43
C LYS A 52 -15.38 -3.74 -21.29
N ARG A 53 -14.25 -4.39 -21.62
CA ARG A 53 -14.09 -5.85 -21.51
C ARG A 53 -14.18 -6.33 -20.07
N CYS A 54 -13.66 -5.55 -19.12
CA CYS A 54 -13.75 -5.85 -17.69
C CYS A 54 -15.11 -5.51 -17.06
N GLY A 55 -16.12 -5.06 -17.84
CA GLY A 55 -17.46 -4.75 -17.32
C GLY A 55 -17.60 -3.39 -16.66
N GLY A 56 -16.66 -2.45 -16.88
CA GLY A 56 -16.71 -1.10 -16.30
C GLY A 56 -16.24 -1.03 -14.85
N TRP A 57 -16.67 0.01 -14.14
CA TRP A 57 -16.42 0.18 -12.71
C TRP A 57 -17.36 -0.69 -11.88
N ASN A 58 -16.85 -1.24 -10.78
CA ASN A 58 -17.66 -2.02 -9.85
C ASN A 58 -18.08 -1.12 -8.67
N GLU A 59 -19.34 -0.74 -8.64
CA GLU A 59 -19.91 0.14 -7.61
C GLU A 59 -20.16 -0.57 -6.27
N GLU A 60 -20.07 -1.89 -6.24
CA GLU A 60 -20.28 -2.69 -5.01
C GLU A 60 -19.03 -2.88 -4.17
N THR A 61 -17.87 -2.38 -4.64
CA THR A 61 -16.60 -2.48 -3.92
C THR A 61 -16.25 -1.19 -3.19
N ILE A 62 -15.50 -1.31 -2.09
CA ILE A 62 -15.02 -0.16 -1.30
C ILE A 62 -13.84 0.53 -1.99
N THR A 63 -13.04 -0.24 -2.75
CA THR A 63 -11.87 0.23 -3.48
C THR A 63 -11.97 -0.22 -4.93
N ASP A 64 -12.60 0.60 -5.73
CA ASP A 64 -12.87 0.37 -7.15
C ASP A 64 -11.59 0.23 -7.99
N ASP A 65 -10.54 0.94 -7.62
CA ASP A 65 -9.21 0.88 -8.23
C ASP A 65 -8.54 -0.50 -8.03
N LEU A 66 -8.60 -1.05 -6.83
CA LEU A 66 -8.04 -2.37 -6.54
C LEU A 66 -8.84 -3.50 -7.19
N ASP A 67 -10.16 -3.39 -7.22
CA ASP A 67 -11.04 -4.34 -7.91
C ASP A 67 -10.76 -4.33 -9.43
N LEU A 68 -10.73 -3.14 -10.04
CA LEU A 68 -10.45 -3.01 -11.47
C LEU A 68 -9.03 -3.52 -11.81
N THR A 69 -8.05 -3.32 -10.92
CA THR A 69 -6.70 -3.89 -11.07
C THR A 69 -6.76 -5.40 -11.30
N PHE A 70 -7.49 -6.13 -10.47
CA PHE A 70 -7.60 -7.58 -10.59
C PHE A 70 -8.31 -8.00 -11.88
N ARG A 71 -9.42 -7.36 -12.22
CA ARG A 71 -10.16 -7.67 -13.44
C ARG A 71 -9.35 -7.41 -14.71
N LEU A 72 -8.55 -6.35 -14.74
CA LEU A 72 -7.64 -6.08 -15.85
C LEU A 72 -6.59 -7.18 -15.99
N HIS A 73 -5.92 -7.58 -14.92
CA HIS A 73 -4.93 -8.67 -15.00
C HIS A 73 -5.54 -10.02 -15.30
N LEU A 74 -6.75 -10.31 -14.83
CA LEU A 74 -7.50 -11.54 -15.18
C LEU A 74 -7.91 -11.57 -16.65
N ASP A 75 -8.10 -10.42 -17.27
CA ASP A 75 -8.36 -10.26 -18.72
C ASP A 75 -7.06 -10.05 -19.53
N ASN A 76 -5.88 -10.33 -18.94
CA ASN A 76 -4.55 -10.26 -19.55
C ASN A 76 -4.11 -8.86 -19.98
N TRP A 77 -4.62 -7.81 -19.34
CA TRP A 77 -4.08 -6.47 -19.47
C TRP A 77 -2.97 -6.24 -18.45
N ASP A 78 -1.93 -5.51 -18.86
CA ASP A 78 -0.88 -5.05 -17.96
C ASP A 78 -1.12 -3.62 -17.51
N ILE A 79 -0.64 -3.31 -16.29
CA ILE A 79 -0.71 -1.98 -15.70
C ILE A 79 0.70 -1.49 -15.49
N GLU A 80 1.03 -0.37 -16.12
CA GLU A 80 2.32 0.30 -16.00
C GLU A 80 2.28 1.39 -14.95
N ASN A 81 3.36 1.56 -14.20
CA ASN A 81 3.51 2.65 -13.25
C ASN A 81 4.38 3.75 -13.83
N VAL A 82 3.80 4.93 -14.05
CA VAL A 82 4.50 6.11 -14.52
C VAL A 82 5.01 6.92 -13.34
N PHE A 83 6.34 7.10 -13.26
CA PHE A 83 6.95 7.81 -12.15
C PHE A 83 6.80 9.34 -12.26
N ASP A 84 6.87 9.89 -13.45
CA ASP A 84 6.69 11.30 -13.74
C ASP A 84 5.77 11.47 -14.98
N PRO A 85 4.88 12.47 -14.95
CA PRO A 85 4.59 13.43 -13.87
C PRO A 85 3.92 12.77 -12.65
N ALA A 86 4.06 13.41 -11.49
CA ALA A 86 3.34 13.03 -10.28
C ALA A 86 1.94 13.64 -10.27
N VAL A 87 0.99 12.91 -9.69
CA VAL A 87 -0.34 13.43 -9.37
C VAL A 87 -0.37 13.81 -7.91
N GLU A 88 -0.74 15.04 -7.62
CA GLU A 88 -0.83 15.54 -6.25
C GLU A 88 -2.15 15.17 -5.61
N GLU A 89 -2.09 14.80 -4.33
CA GLU A 89 -3.26 14.60 -3.47
C GLU A 89 -3.02 15.26 -2.11
N GLU A 90 -4.08 15.68 -1.46
CA GLU A 90 -4.02 16.19 -0.10
C GLU A 90 -3.91 15.04 0.89
N GLY A 91 -2.84 15.04 1.68
CA GLY A 91 -2.65 14.09 2.77
C GLY A 91 -3.53 14.43 3.98
N VAL A 92 -4.05 13.40 4.65
CA VAL A 92 -4.83 13.59 5.88
C VAL A 92 -3.95 14.06 7.02
N VAL A 93 -4.45 15.02 7.80
CA VAL A 93 -3.67 15.77 8.79
C VAL A 93 -3.80 15.23 10.22
N SER A 94 -4.65 14.23 10.46
CA SER A 94 -4.89 13.69 11.81
C SER A 94 -4.85 12.16 11.84
N ALA A 95 -4.53 11.61 13.03
CA ALA A 95 -4.53 10.17 13.27
C ALA A 95 -5.89 9.52 13.03
N ILE A 96 -6.98 10.21 13.40
CA ILE A 96 -8.35 9.70 13.25
C ILE A 96 -8.74 9.61 11.77
N ALA A 97 -8.48 10.66 11.00
CA ALA A 97 -8.73 10.67 9.56
C ALA A 97 -7.89 9.59 8.85
N LEU A 98 -6.61 9.44 9.25
CA LEU A 98 -5.74 8.39 8.75
C LEU A 98 -6.31 7.00 9.07
N TRP A 99 -6.74 6.78 10.30
CA TRP A 99 -7.36 5.52 10.74
C TRP A 99 -8.54 5.12 9.86
N HIS A 100 -9.47 6.03 9.61
CA HIS A 100 -10.64 5.76 8.75
C HIS A 100 -10.23 5.46 7.30
N GLN A 101 -9.30 6.24 6.76
CA GLN A 101 -8.80 6.05 5.40
C GLN A 101 -8.10 4.69 5.24
N ARG A 102 -7.19 4.34 6.17
CA ARG A 102 -6.40 3.10 6.08
C ARG A 102 -7.22 1.84 6.36
N ASN A 103 -8.21 1.90 7.24
CA ASN A 103 -9.14 0.78 7.43
C ASN A 103 -9.92 0.48 6.14
N ARG A 104 -10.38 1.50 5.43
CA ARG A 104 -11.04 1.33 4.13
C ARG A 104 -10.12 0.68 3.10
N TRP A 105 -8.86 1.11 3.03
CA TRP A 105 -7.87 0.53 2.12
C TRP A 105 -7.52 -0.92 2.48
N ALA A 106 -7.37 -1.21 3.76
CA ALA A 106 -7.10 -2.56 4.23
C ALA A 106 -8.27 -3.51 3.92
N GLU A 107 -9.51 -3.08 4.16
CA GLU A 107 -10.70 -3.88 3.89
C GLU A 107 -10.88 -4.14 2.39
N GLY A 108 -10.75 -3.11 1.55
CA GLY A 108 -10.77 -3.28 0.09
C GLY A 108 -9.64 -4.18 -0.41
N GLY A 109 -8.45 -4.07 0.21
CA GLY A 109 -7.33 -4.95 -0.06
C GLY A 109 -7.63 -6.42 0.26
N TYR A 110 -8.28 -6.73 1.38
CA TYR A 110 -8.75 -8.09 1.69
C TYR A 110 -9.83 -8.56 0.73
N GLN A 111 -10.80 -7.69 0.44
CA GLN A 111 -11.95 -8.01 -0.39
C GLN A 111 -11.54 -8.55 -1.75
N ARG A 112 -10.54 -7.93 -2.41
CA ARG A 112 -10.05 -8.39 -3.72
C ARG A 112 -9.50 -9.82 -3.68
N TYR A 113 -8.85 -10.24 -2.57
CA TYR A 113 -8.40 -11.63 -2.42
C TYR A 113 -9.58 -12.58 -2.24
N LEU A 114 -10.57 -12.21 -1.42
CA LEU A 114 -11.74 -13.03 -1.16
C LEU A 114 -12.62 -13.19 -2.42
N ASP A 115 -12.84 -12.10 -3.16
CA ASP A 115 -13.69 -12.10 -4.35
C ASP A 115 -13.05 -12.86 -5.54
N TYR A 116 -11.72 -12.88 -5.63
CA TYR A 116 -11.00 -13.47 -6.78
C TYR A 116 -10.13 -14.69 -6.43
N TRP A 117 -10.25 -15.24 -5.22
CA TRP A 117 -9.38 -16.32 -4.72
C TRP A 117 -9.30 -17.53 -5.67
N ASP A 118 -10.44 -18.02 -6.16
CA ASP A 118 -10.50 -19.16 -7.06
C ASP A 118 -9.74 -18.91 -8.37
N LEU A 119 -9.78 -17.69 -8.90
CA LEU A 119 -9.09 -17.32 -10.13
C LEU A 119 -7.58 -17.15 -9.90
N ILE A 120 -7.19 -16.66 -8.73
CA ILE A 120 -5.79 -16.57 -8.31
C ILE A 120 -5.19 -17.98 -8.22
N LEU A 121 -5.85 -18.92 -7.52
CA LEU A 121 -5.39 -20.30 -7.39
C LEU A 121 -5.34 -21.04 -8.72
N LYS A 122 -6.25 -20.74 -9.65
CA LYS A 122 -6.24 -21.26 -11.04
C LYS A 122 -5.15 -20.63 -11.90
N ASN A 123 -4.32 -19.76 -11.33
CA ASN A 123 -3.22 -19.06 -12.03
C ASN A 123 -3.65 -18.29 -13.29
N ARG A 124 -4.85 -17.71 -13.29
CA ARG A 124 -5.42 -17.02 -14.45
C ARG A 124 -4.61 -15.79 -14.90
N MET A 125 -3.89 -15.18 -13.99
CA MET A 125 -3.02 -14.00 -14.26
C MET A 125 -1.61 -14.38 -14.71
N GLY A 126 -1.27 -15.68 -14.71
CA GLY A 126 0.08 -16.19 -14.93
C GLY A 126 0.95 -16.24 -13.67
N SER A 127 1.93 -17.15 -13.67
CA SER A 127 2.67 -17.54 -12.46
C SER A 127 3.40 -16.37 -11.79
N ARG A 128 4.00 -15.45 -12.58
CA ARG A 128 4.73 -14.30 -12.00
C ARG A 128 3.82 -13.39 -11.17
N LYS A 129 2.68 -13.02 -11.73
CA LYS A 129 1.68 -12.16 -11.06
C LYS A 129 1.03 -12.87 -9.89
N THR A 130 0.74 -14.17 -10.03
CA THR A 130 0.18 -14.98 -8.94
C THR A 130 1.14 -15.07 -7.76
N TRP A 131 2.42 -15.36 -7.98
CA TRP A 131 3.42 -15.38 -6.92
C TRP A 131 3.62 -14.01 -6.28
N ASP A 132 3.68 -12.93 -7.08
CA ASP A 132 3.77 -11.56 -6.58
C ASP A 132 2.60 -11.21 -5.65
N LEU A 133 1.36 -11.59 -6.03
CA LEU A 133 0.18 -11.42 -5.18
C LEU A 133 0.25 -12.24 -3.88
N LEU A 134 0.68 -13.49 -3.93
CA LEU A 134 0.79 -14.33 -2.74
C LEU A 134 1.87 -13.81 -1.78
N VAL A 135 3.02 -13.39 -2.30
CA VAL A 135 4.08 -12.75 -1.49
C VAL A 135 3.58 -11.43 -0.90
N PHE A 136 2.84 -10.64 -1.66
CA PHE A 136 2.23 -9.40 -1.17
C PHE A 136 1.20 -9.69 -0.06
N LEU A 137 0.32 -10.68 -0.25
CA LEU A 137 -0.64 -11.12 0.78
C LEU A 137 0.08 -11.55 2.06
N LEU A 138 1.12 -12.36 1.92
CA LEU A 138 1.91 -12.84 3.06
C LEU A 138 2.56 -11.68 3.82
N SER A 139 3.25 -10.80 3.10
CA SER A 139 4.06 -9.73 3.71
C SER A 139 3.22 -8.57 4.26
N GLN A 140 2.11 -8.22 3.61
CA GLN A 140 1.34 -7.03 3.95
C GLN A 140 0.11 -7.31 4.82
N TYR A 141 -0.37 -8.55 4.87
CA TYR A 141 -1.58 -8.92 5.61
C TYR A 141 -1.34 -10.01 6.65
N ILE A 142 -0.78 -11.15 6.24
CA ILE A 142 -0.62 -12.29 7.14
C ILE A 142 0.47 -12.04 8.17
N LEU A 143 1.65 -11.61 7.74
CA LEU A 143 2.79 -11.36 8.63
C LEU A 143 2.49 -10.26 9.68
N PRO A 144 1.96 -9.06 9.34
CA PRO A 144 1.59 -8.07 10.33
C PRO A 144 0.56 -8.57 11.34
N THR A 145 -0.45 -9.32 10.87
CA THR A 145 -1.49 -9.89 11.74
C THR A 145 -0.93 -10.93 12.71
N ALA A 146 -0.02 -11.80 12.25
CA ALA A 146 0.62 -12.82 13.07
C ALA A 146 1.70 -12.26 14.01
N ALA A 147 2.37 -11.17 13.60
CA ALA A 147 3.44 -10.55 14.38
C ALA A 147 2.94 -9.91 15.69
N VAL A 148 1.69 -9.41 15.72
CA VAL A 148 1.13 -8.79 16.94
C VAL A 148 0.97 -9.81 18.07
N PRO A 149 0.25 -10.95 17.91
CA PRO A 149 0.15 -11.94 18.98
C PRO A 149 1.50 -12.61 19.29
N ASP A 150 2.39 -12.80 18.31
CA ASP A 150 3.73 -13.34 18.55
C ASP A 150 4.55 -12.40 19.46
N LEU A 151 4.51 -11.08 19.21
CA LEU A 151 5.15 -10.07 20.05
C LEU A 151 4.58 -10.08 21.48
N LEU A 152 3.26 -10.12 21.62
CA LEU A 152 2.60 -10.16 22.94
C LEU A 152 2.99 -11.42 23.73
N MET A 153 3.01 -12.58 23.06
CA MET A 153 3.44 -13.83 23.66
C MET A 153 4.93 -13.84 24.00
N ALA A 154 5.76 -13.23 23.19
CA ALA A 154 7.19 -13.08 23.44
C ALA A 154 7.46 -12.26 24.71
N ILE A 155 6.76 -11.11 24.85
CA ILE A 155 6.83 -10.27 26.06
C ILE A 155 6.36 -11.06 27.28
N ALA A 156 5.19 -11.72 27.22
CA ALA A 156 4.64 -12.49 28.34
C ALA A 156 5.53 -13.66 28.77
N ARG A 157 6.32 -14.22 27.86
CA ARG A 157 7.22 -15.35 28.11
C ARG A 157 8.70 -14.96 28.23
N HIS A 158 9.03 -13.68 28.27
CA HIS A 158 10.39 -13.15 28.33
C HIS A 158 11.35 -13.76 27.29
N ARG A 159 10.89 -13.89 26.03
CA ARG A 159 11.67 -14.44 24.91
C ARG A 159 11.58 -13.56 23.67
N LEU A 160 12.41 -13.84 22.67
CA LEU A 160 12.32 -13.17 21.37
C LEU A 160 11.07 -13.66 20.59
N PRO A 161 10.40 -12.77 19.82
CA PRO A 161 9.33 -13.18 18.92
C PRO A 161 9.83 -14.16 17.87
N ILE A 162 9.04 -15.21 17.58
CA ILE A 162 9.38 -16.24 16.58
C ILE A 162 9.48 -15.63 15.18
N LEU A 163 8.60 -14.67 14.87
CA LEU A 163 8.55 -14.01 13.56
C LEU A 163 9.56 -12.86 13.42
N SER A 164 10.40 -12.59 14.43
CA SER A 164 11.36 -11.48 14.39
C SER A 164 12.31 -11.49 13.18
N PRO A 165 12.80 -12.62 12.64
CA PRO A 165 13.63 -12.59 11.44
C PRO A 165 12.87 -12.12 10.20
N MET A 166 11.62 -12.57 10.01
CA MET A 166 10.80 -12.19 8.87
C MET A 166 10.33 -10.73 8.96
N THR A 167 9.88 -10.31 10.15
CA THR A 167 9.48 -8.93 10.38
C THR A 167 10.66 -7.96 10.25
N GLY A 168 11.83 -8.34 10.77
CA GLY A 168 13.06 -7.57 10.62
C GLY A 168 13.48 -7.42 9.15
N LEU A 169 13.44 -8.51 8.38
CA LEU A 169 13.70 -8.48 6.94
C LEU A 169 12.72 -7.54 6.22
N THR A 170 11.43 -7.67 6.48
CA THR A 170 10.39 -6.84 5.85
C THR A 170 10.56 -5.37 6.17
N ILE A 171 10.86 -5.02 7.43
CA ILE A 171 11.13 -3.64 7.85
C ILE A 171 12.38 -3.10 7.13
N THR A 172 13.47 -3.89 7.09
CA THR A 172 14.71 -3.48 6.43
C THR A 172 14.51 -3.23 4.94
N MET A 173 13.80 -4.12 4.25
CA MET A 173 13.46 -3.95 2.82
C MET A 173 12.57 -2.71 2.61
N SER A 174 11.61 -2.48 3.48
CA SER A 174 10.75 -1.29 3.42
C SER A 174 11.54 0.00 3.65
N MET A 175 12.48 0.00 4.60
CA MET A 175 13.38 1.14 4.83
C MET A 175 14.26 1.41 3.61
N ALA A 176 14.88 0.37 3.04
CA ALA A 176 15.72 0.50 1.85
C ALA A 176 14.92 1.01 0.64
N GLY A 177 13.73 0.45 0.40
CA GLY A 177 12.82 0.89 -0.67
C GLY A 177 12.32 2.32 -0.47
N MET A 178 11.99 2.70 0.76
CA MET A 178 11.59 4.07 1.10
C MET A 178 12.73 5.06 0.85
N PHE A 179 13.93 4.75 1.32
CA PHE A 179 15.11 5.57 1.08
C PHE A 179 15.39 5.71 -0.42
N ALA A 180 15.39 4.60 -1.16
CA ALA A 180 15.60 4.62 -2.62
C ALA A 180 14.54 5.45 -3.35
N GLY A 181 13.26 5.31 -2.97
CA GLY A 181 12.17 6.11 -3.52
C GLY A 181 12.33 7.61 -3.25
N LEU A 182 12.68 7.98 -2.01
CA LEU A 182 12.95 9.36 -1.63
C LEU A 182 14.16 9.95 -2.37
N VAL A 183 15.26 9.19 -2.48
CA VAL A 183 16.44 9.58 -3.26
C VAL A 183 16.07 9.84 -4.71
N ARG A 184 15.30 8.95 -5.32
CA ARG A 184 14.87 9.07 -6.71
C ARG A 184 14.03 10.34 -6.96
N ILE A 185 13.07 10.63 -6.07
CA ILE A 185 12.26 11.85 -6.12
C ILE A 185 13.14 13.10 -5.97
N ARG A 186 14.11 13.06 -5.06
CA ARG A 186 14.99 14.20 -4.77
C ARG A 186 16.04 14.44 -5.86
N LYS A 187 16.49 13.38 -6.53
CA LYS A 187 17.56 13.44 -7.58
C LYS A 187 17.24 14.47 -8.66
N GLN A 188 15.97 14.66 -9.00
CA GLN A 188 15.54 15.67 -9.96
C GLN A 188 15.81 17.11 -9.51
N LYS A 189 15.95 17.36 -8.20
CA LYS A 189 16.19 18.68 -7.59
C LYS A 189 17.65 18.91 -7.17
N GLY A 190 18.56 17.96 -7.52
CA GLY A 190 19.95 17.96 -7.07
C GLY A 190 20.15 17.32 -5.69
N LEU A 191 21.23 16.59 -5.52
CA LEU A 191 21.62 15.89 -4.29
C LEU A 191 22.99 16.40 -3.82
N ASN A 192 23.10 16.67 -2.51
CA ASN A 192 24.36 16.90 -1.80
C ASN A 192 24.36 16.07 -0.53
N LEU A 193 25.47 16.05 0.23
CA LEU A 193 25.62 15.26 1.45
C LEU A 193 24.54 15.58 2.49
N SER A 194 24.22 16.84 2.69
CA SER A 194 23.14 17.29 3.57
C SER A 194 21.78 16.73 3.15
N SER A 195 21.53 16.61 1.83
CA SER A 195 20.30 16.00 1.31
C SER A 195 20.20 14.53 1.71
N TYR A 196 21.27 13.74 1.62
CA TYR A 196 21.25 12.32 2.01
C TYR A 196 20.95 12.15 3.51
N PHE A 197 21.53 12.97 4.37
CA PHE A 197 21.23 12.95 5.80
C PHE A 197 19.75 13.25 6.07
N MET A 198 19.20 14.27 5.43
CA MET A 198 17.78 14.61 5.55
C MET A 198 16.86 13.49 5.05
N LEU A 199 17.22 12.82 3.96
CA LEU A 199 16.46 11.69 3.43
C LEU A 199 16.51 10.48 4.37
N LEU A 200 17.65 10.23 5.04
CA LEU A 200 17.77 9.19 6.04
C LEU A 200 16.84 9.47 7.25
N LEU A 201 16.86 10.69 7.78
CA LEU A 201 15.93 11.09 8.85
C LEU A 201 14.47 10.94 8.44
N GLN A 202 14.16 11.27 7.19
CA GLN A 202 12.83 11.12 6.64
C GLN A 202 12.43 9.65 6.49
N THR A 203 13.36 8.78 6.12
CA THR A 203 13.17 7.32 6.09
C THR A 203 12.86 6.77 7.48
N VAL A 204 13.65 7.14 8.49
CA VAL A 204 13.38 6.72 9.88
C VAL A 204 12.02 7.20 10.35
N ARG A 205 11.67 8.47 10.11
CA ARG A 205 10.34 9.02 10.44
C ARG A 205 9.23 8.28 9.71
N GLY A 206 9.42 8.01 8.41
CA GLY A 206 8.46 7.27 7.60
C GLY A 206 8.28 5.84 8.09
N THR A 207 9.35 5.17 8.51
CA THR A 207 9.28 3.83 9.11
C THR A 207 8.49 3.83 10.41
N LEU A 208 8.71 4.79 11.30
CA LEU A 208 7.92 4.95 12.53
C LEU A 208 6.44 5.22 12.21
N TYR A 209 6.17 6.07 11.23
CA TYR A 209 4.82 6.32 10.76
C TYR A 209 4.16 5.01 10.24
N MET A 210 4.89 4.16 9.49
CA MET A 210 4.34 2.91 8.94
C MET A 210 3.91 1.90 10.01
N LEU A 211 4.31 2.04 11.28
CA LEU A 211 3.86 1.16 12.37
C LEU A 211 2.34 1.19 12.57
N HIS A 212 1.65 2.27 12.17
CA HIS A 212 0.19 2.30 12.21
C HIS A 212 -0.47 1.18 11.40
N TRP A 213 0.20 0.70 10.33
CA TRP A 213 -0.32 -0.40 9.52
C TRP A 213 -0.43 -1.72 10.28
N LEU A 214 0.43 -1.98 11.27
CA LEU A 214 0.29 -3.16 12.14
C LEU A 214 -1.07 -3.15 12.84
N ILE A 215 -1.46 -2.01 13.40
CA ILE A 215 -2.73 -1.84 14.10
C ILE A 215 -3.90 -1.91 13.12
N VAL A 216 -3.82 -1.22 12.00
CA VAL A 216 -4.85 -1.19 10.96
C VAL A 216 -5.10 -2.59 10.40
N ILE A 217 -4.07 -3.30 9.97
CA ILE A 217 -4.21 -4.64 9.38
C ILE A 217 -4.74 -5.63 10.41
N SER A 218 -4.17 -5.68 11.62
CA SER A 218 -4.61 -6.62 12.66
C SER A 218 -6.06 -6.37 13.09
N SER A 219 -6.46 -5.11 13.27
CA SER A 219 -7.84 -4.76 13.63
C SER A 219 -8.83 -5.05 12.48
N THR A 220 -8.43 -4.81 11.24
CA THR A 220 -9.25 -5.12 10.07
C THR A 220 -9.42 -6.63 9.92
N THR A 221 -8.35 -7.42 10.07
CA THR A 221 -8.42 -8.89 10.03
C THR A 221 -9.35 -9.42 11.11
N ALA A 222 -9.20 -8.98 12.36
CA ALA A 222 -10.07 -9.38 13.46
C ALA A 222 -11.54 -9.04 13.17
N ARG A 223 -11.83 -7.84 12.68
CA ARG A 223 -13.18 -7.42 12.35
C ARG A 223 -13.78 -8.22 11.20
N MET A 224 -13.03 -8.45 10.13
CA MET A 224 -13.50 -9.21 8.97
C MET A 224 -13.71 -10.70 9.27
N SER A 225 -12.97 -11.27 10.24
CA SER A 225 -13.18 -12.65 10.70
C SER A 225 -14.51 -12.83 11.41
N VAL A 226 -15.04 -11.77 12.07
CA VAL A 226 -16.31 -11.80 12.82
C VAL A 226 -17.48 -11.26 12.00
N ARG A 227 -17.22 -10.25 11.15
CA ARG A 227 -18.23 -9.56 10.35
C ARG A 227 -17.72 -9.32 8.94
N PRO A 228 -17.80 -10.27 8.03
CA PRO A 228 -17.28 -10.14 6.66
C PRO A 228 -18.08 -9.18 5.78
N LYS A 229 -18.97 -8.36 6.35
CA LYS A 229 -19.75 -7.36 5.61
C LYS A 229 -18.89 -6.13 5.31
N ARG A 230 -19.01 -5.64 4.08
CA ARG A 230 -18.38 -4.43 3.56
C ARG A 230 -18.68 -3.22 4.44
N LEU A 231 -17.67 -2.41 4.77
CA LEU A 231 -17.88 -1.12 5.44
C LEU A 231 -18.65 -0.18 4.49
N LYS A 232 -19.56 0.62 5.08
CA LYS A 232 -20.13 1.74 4.32
C LYS A 232 -19.02 2.73 3.98
N TRP A 233 -18.99 3.19 2.72
CA TRP A 233 -18.05 4.20 2.31
C TRP A 233 -18.26 5.50 3.09
N VAL A 234 -17.25 5.95 3.80
CA VAL A 234 -17.23 7.22 4.50
C VAL A 234 -16.22 8.15 3.83
N LYS A 235 -16.69 9.27 3.32
CA LYS A 235 -15.82 10.27 2.67
C LYS A 235 -14.78 10.79 3.66
N THR A 236 -13.51 10.77 3.26
CA THR A 236 -12.44 11.42 4.03
C THR A 236 -12.66 12.93 3.97
N VAL A 237 -12.67 13.58 5.13
CA VAL A 237 -12.74 15.04 5.21
C VAL A 237 -11.33 15.59 4.93
N HIS A 238 -11.22 16.38 3.87
CA HIS A 238 -10.02 17.17 3.58
C HIS A 238 -10.29 18.61 4.02
N THR A 239 -9.37 19.18 4.77
CA THR A 239 -9.40 20.62 5.07
C THR A 239 -8.77 21.32 3.87
N GLY A 240 -9.58 21.60 2.86
CA GLY A 240 -9.10 22.30 1.67
C GLY A 240 -8.34 23.56 2.06
N SER A 241 -7.14 23.69 1.60
CA SER A 241 -6.46 25.00 1.56
C SER A 241 -7.21 25.85 0.53
N ASN A 242 -8.02 26.78 1.02
CA ASN A 242 -8.53 27.90 0.21
C ASN A 242 -7.35 28.69 -0.35
#